data_37ee7e2aef33f82a1cec5526d53ff1ca
#
_entry.id   37ee7e2aef33f82a1cec5526d53ff1ca
#
_cell.length_a   1.000
_cell.length_b   1.000
_cell.length_c   1.000
_cell.angle_alpha   90.00
_cell.angle_beta   90.00
_cell.angle_gamma   90.00
#
_symmetry.space_group_name_H-M   'P 1'
#
loop_
_entity.id
_entity.type
_entity.pdbx_description
1 polymer ?
#
loop_
_entity_poly.entity_id
_entity_poly.type
_entity_poly.pdbx_seq_one_letter_code
_entity_poly.pdbx_strand_id
1 'polypeptide(L)'
;MPEPDSISPMPDVTSSPVKTDVSPEEIKDASSWVSDLQASLGEVLVGQEALGRDLTIALLTGGHVLLEGVPGLAKSLAVSCLADAVQASFSRLQFTPDLLPSDLVGTEVYDAREHTFSVRQGPIFANFVLADEINRAPAKVQSALLEAMQERHVSIGGETMKLPDPF
;
A
#
# COMPACT_ATOMS: atom_id res chain seq x y z
N MET A 1 23.00 -46.25 -13.76
CA MET A 1 21.99 -45.26 -14.24
C MET A 1 20.96 -45.15 -13.12
N PRO A 2 20.86 -43.99 -12.42
CA PRO A 2 19.76 -43.75 -11.50
C PRO A 2 18.51 -43.36 -12.28
N GLU A 3 17.36 -43.86 -11.85
CA GLU A 3 16.04 -43.51 -12.41
C GLU A 3 15.70 -42.05 -12.14
N PRO A 4 14.93 -41.39 -13.02
CA PRO A 4 14.51 -40.03 -12.79
C PRO A 4 13.41 -39.98 -11.71
N ASP A 5 13.65 -39.11 -10.72
CA ASP A 5 12.71 -38.81 -9.64
C ASP A 5 11.34 -38.39 -10.19
N SER A 6 10.31 -39.09 -9.72
CA SER A 6 8.90 -38.80 -10.00
C SER A 6 8.50 -37.48 -9.38
N ILE A 7 8.32 -36.47 -10.22
CA ILE A 7 7.73 -35.19 -9.81
C ILE A 7 6.29 -35.45 -9.35
N SER A 8 6.03 -35.24 -8.07
CA SER A 8 4.67 -35.26 -7.54
C SER A 8 3.80 -34.20 -8.23
N PRO A 9 2.56 -34.52 -8.60
CA PRO A 9 1.67 -33.54 -9.21
C PRO A 9 1.39 -32.39 -8.22
N MET A 10 1.52 -31.15 -8.71
CA MET A 10 1.13 -29.96 -7.97
C MET A 10 -0.33 -30.07 -7.49
N PRO A 11 -0.66 -29.57 -6.27
CA PRO A 11 -2.05 -29.54 -5.83
C PRO A 11 -2.86 -28.67 -6.78
N ASP A 12 -4.00 -29.20 -7.19
CA ASP A 12 -4.99 -28.55 -8.03
C ASP A 12 -5.51 -27.29 -7.31
N VAL A 13 -5.06 -26.12 -7.75
CA VAL A 13 -5.58 -24.83 -7.28
C VAL A 13 -6.94 -24.64 -7.94
N THR A 14 -7.96 -25.31 -7.40
CA THR A 14 -9.35 -25.02 -7.73
C THR A 14 -9.64 -23.60 -7.22
N SER A 15 -9.44 -22.62 -8.09
CA SER A 15 -9.95 -21.26 -7.91
C SER A 15 -11.46 -21.37 -7.68
N SER A 16 -11.94 -20.97 -6.49
CA SER A 16 -13.36 -20.78 -6.27
C SER A 16 -13.92 -19.93 -7.40
N PRO A 17 -15.06 -20.32 -8.02
CA PRO A 17 -15.62 -19.55 -9.11
C PRO A 17 -15.93 -18.14 -8.62
N VAL A 18 -15.29 -17.15 -9.24
CA VAL A 18 -15.67 -15.74 -9.06
C VAL A 18 -17.14 -15.65 -9.49
N LYS A 19 -18.02 -15.23 -8.58
CA LYS A 19 -19.43 -14.94 -8.92
C LYS A 19 -19.43 -13.85 -10.01
N THR A 20 -19.71 -14.23 -11.21
CA THR A 20 -19.76 -13.32 -12.38
C THR A 20 -21.12 -12.64 -12.55
N ASP A 21 -22.15 -13.07 -11.81
CA ASP A 21 -23.49 -12.48 -11.84
C ASP A 21 -23.76 -11.72 -10.54
N VAL A 22 -23.32 -10.45 -10.49
CA VAL A 22 -23.71 -9.49 -9.45
C VAL A 22 -24.82 -8.63 -10.01
N SER A 23 -25.97 -8.55 -9.32
CA SER A 23 -27.11 -7.76 -9.79
C SER A 23 -26.79 -6.26 -9.72
N PRO A 24 -27.43 -5.41 -10.57
CA PRO A 24 -27.29 -3.96 -10.47
C PRO A 24 -27.66 -3.39 -9.10
N GLU A 25 -28.59 -4.02 -8.38
CA GLU A 25 -29.02 -3.62 -7.02
C GLU A 25 -27.93 -3.91 -6.00
N GLU A 26 -27.31 -5.11 -6.04
CA GLU A 26 -26.17 -5.45 -5.17
C GLU A 26 -24.98 -4.52 -5.39
N ILE A 27 -24.70 -4.13 -6.65
CA ILE A 27 -23.66 -3.15 -6.97
C ILE A 27 -24.00 -1.79 -6.36
N LYS A 28 -25.26 -1.34 -6.49
CA LYS A 28 -25.70 -0.06 -6.00
C LYS A 28 -25.61 0.01 -4.46
N ASP A 29 -26.02 -1.02 -3.77
CA ASP A 29 -25.95 -1.10 -2.30
C ASP A 29 -24.48 -1.12 -1.83
N ALA A 30 -23.64 -1.98 -2.47
CA ALA A 30 -22.22 -2.06 -2.16
C ALA A 30 -21.44 -0.78 -2.49
N SER A 31 -21.91 0.04 -3.43
CA SER A 31 -21.27 1.28 -3.85
C SER A 31 -21.80 2.55 -3.18
N SER A 32 -22.81 2.47 -2.34
CA SER A 32 -23.43 3.64 -1.71
C SER A 32 -22.42 4.53 -0.98
N TRP A 33 -21.51 3.92 -0.23
CA TRP A 33 -20.44 4.62 0.48
C TRP A 33 -19.45 5.37 -0.42
N VAL A 34 -19.34 4.97 -1.70
CA VAL A 34 -18.45 5.65 -2.68
C VAL A 34 -18.92 7.07 -2.94
N SER A 35 -20.24 7.27 -3.00
CA SER A 35 -20.83 8.61 -3.17
C SER A 35 -20.54 9.49 -1.97
N ASP A 36 -20.64 8.95 -0.76
CA ASP A 36 -20.35 9.66 0.48
C ASP A 36 -18.85 10.00 0.58
N LEU A 37 -17.99 9.07 0.21
CA LEU A 37 -16.54 9.28 0.12
C LEU A 37 -16.21 10.41 -0.86
N GLN A 38 -16.78 10.38 -2.08
CA GLN A 38 -16.53 11.41 -3.07
C GLN A 38 -17.06 12.78 -2.63
N ALA A 39 -18.19 12.84 -1.95
CA ALA A 39 -18.70 14.07 -1.37
C ALA A 39 -17.73 14.64 -0.32
N SER A 40 -17.27 13.80 0.61
CA SER A 40 -16.29 14.20 1.65
C SER A 40 -14.97 14.69 1.04
N LEU A 41 -14.46 14.01 0.00
CA LEU A 41 -13.26 14.45 -0.71
C LEU A 41 -13.50 15.78 -1.45
N GLY A 42 -14.69 15.97 -2.02
CA GLY A 42 -15.06 17.20 -2.76
C GLY A 42 -15.10 18.45 -1.87
N GLU A 43 -15.43 18.31 -0.59
CA GLU A 43 -15.40 19.44 0.37
C GLU A 43 -13.98 19.98 0.59
N VAL A 44 -12.96 19.14 0.48
CA VAL A 44 -11.55 19.48 0.73
C VAL A 44 -10.79 19.74 -0.57
N LEU A 45 -11.07 18.96 -1.62
CA LEU A 45 -10.38 18.98 -2.91
C LEU A 45 -11.12 19.85 -3.93
N VAL A 46 -11.39 21.10 -3.57
CA VAL A 46 -12.12 22.03 -4.44
C VAL A 46 -11.41 22.19 -5.79
N GLY A 47 -12.13 21.93 -6.89
CA GLY A 47 -11.60 22.00 -8.25
C GLY A 47 -10.69 20.83 -8.65
N GLN A 48 -10.63 19.74 -7.86
CA GLN A 48 -9.82 18.55 -8.14
C GLN A 48 -10.67 17.25 -8.09
N GLU A 49 -11.87 17.32 -8.63
CA GLU A 49 -12.81 16.19 -8.65
C GLU A 49 -12.24 14.97 -9.37
N ALA A 50 -11.43 15.19 -10.41
CA ALA A 50 -10.74 14.12 -11.12
C ALA A 50 -9.76 13.36 -10.20
N LEU A 51 -8.97 14.08 -9.39
CA LEU A 51 -8.05 13.48 -8.43
C LEU A 51 -8.79 12.64 -7.38
N GLY A 52 -9.88 13.18 -6.81
CA GLY A 52 -10.70 12.45 -5.84
C GLY A 52 -11.28 11.16 -6.43
N ARG A 53 -11.79 11.22 -7.65
CA ARG A 53 -12.30 10.05 -8.38
C ARG A 53 -11.19 9.01 -8.64
N ASP A 54 -10.04 9.44 -9.13
CA ASP A 54 -8.95 8.52 -9.49
C ASP A 54 -8.35 7.84 -8.24
N LEU A 55 -8.25 8.55 -7.11
CA LEU A 55 -7.88 7.98 -5.81
C LEU A 55 -8.92 6.96 -5.33
N THR A 56 -10.21 7.24 -5.52
CA THR A 56 -11.29 6.29 -5.18
C THR A 56 -11.20 5.02 -6.03
N ILE A 57 -10.92 5.15 -7.33
CA ILE A 57 -10.73 4.00 -8.23
C ILE A 57 -9.53 3.17 -7.77
N ALA A 58 -8.41 3.80 -7.44
CA ALA A 58 -7.22 3.10 -6.95
C ALA A 58 -7.51 2.32 -5.66
N LEU A 59 -8.25 2.92 -4.72
CA LEU A 59 -8.68 2.25 -3.49
C LEU A 59 -9.52 1.00 -3.80
N LEU A 60 -10.52 1.12 -4.68
CA LEU A 60 -11.42 0.02 -5.04
C LEU A 60 -10.71 -1.12 -5.78
N THR A 61 -9.67 -0.79 -6.54
CA THR A 61 -8.89 -1.79 -7.31
C THR A 61 -7.70 -2.35 -6.54
N GLY A 62 -7.40 -1.82 -5.35
CA GLY A 62 -6.19 -2.16 -4.60
C GLY A 62 -4.91 -1.80 -5.35
N GLY A 63 -4.97 -0.74 -6.18
CA GLY A 63 -3.87 -0.30 -7.03
C GLY A 63 -3.06 0.83 -6.42
N HIS A 64 -1.87 1.07 -7.00
CA HIS A 64 -1.02 2.20 -6.64
C HIS A 64 -1.20 3.35 -7.63
N VAL A 65 -0.99 4.59 -7.17
CA VAL A 65 -1.22 5.81 -7.96
C VAL A 65 0.09 6.58 -8.11
N LEU A 66 0.40 6.98 -9.34
CA LEU A 66 1.44 7.96 -9.60
C LEU A 66 0.79 9.34 -9.72
N LEU A 67 1.14 10.24 -8.78
CA LEU A 67 0.66 11.62 -8.77
C LEU A 67 1.72 12.55 -9.37
N GLU A 68 1.56 12.90 -10.63
CA GLU A 68 2.40 13.90 -11.29
C GLU A 68 1.75 15.28 -11.21
N GLY A 69 2.56 16.32 -11.06
CA GLY A 69 2.06 17.70 -11.07
C GLY A 69 2.97 18.67 -10.34
N VAL A 70 2.66 19.95 -10.47
CA VAL A 70 3.42 21.06 -9.88
C VAL A 70 3.44 20.95 -8.35
N PRO A 71 4.53 21.33 -7.68
CA PRO A 71 4.58 21.44 -6.23
C PRO A 71 3.45 22.35 -5.69
N GLY A 72 2.83 21.96 -4.56
CA GLY A 72 1.77 22.76 -3.93
C GLY A 72 0.33 22.39 -4.32
N LEU A 73 0.11 21.41 -5.19
CA LEU A 73 -1.24 20.93 -5.55
C LEU A 73 -1.83 19.97 -4.51
N ALA A 74 -1.81 20.33 -3.24
CA ALA A 74 -2.52 19.62 -2.15
C ALA A 74 -2.47 18.06 -2.21
N LYS A 75 -1.44 17.45 -2.86
CA LYS A 75 -1.31 15.99 -3.01
C LYS A 75 -1.35 15.28 -1.66
N SER A 76 -0.57 15.78 -0.71
CA SER A 76 -0.54 15.22 0.65
C SER A 76 -1.89 15.37 1.34
N LEU A 77 -2.57 16.51 1.13
CA LEU A 77 -3.91 16.74 1.68
C LEU A 77 -4.93 15.76 1.08
N ALA A 78 -4.87 15.51 -0.24
CA ALA A 78 -5.79 14.60 -0.90
C ALA A 78 -5.68 13.17 -0.34
N VAL A 79 -4.45 12.66 -0.17
CA VAL A 79 -4.23 11.31 0.34
C VAL A 79 -4.55 11.21 1.83
N SER A 80 -4.23 12.22 2.64
CA SER A 80 -4.61 12.23 4.05
C SER A 80 -6.12 12.30 4.24
N CYS A 81 -6.83 13.12 3.46
CA CYS A 81 -8.30 13.18 3.51
C CYS A 81 -8.95 11.86 3.10
N LEU A 82 -8.39 11.17 2.09
CA LEU A 82 -8.87 9.84 1.71
C LEU A 82 -8.69 8.86 2.88
N ALA A 83 -7.51 8.84 3.50
CA ALA A 83 -7.21 7.96 4.63
C ALA A 83 -8.16 8.23 5.82
N ASP A 84 -8.36 9.51 6.16
CA ASP A 84 -9.27 9.92 7.24
C ASP A 84 -10.71 9.51 6.94
N ALA A 85 -11.19 9.73 5.70
CA ALA A 85 -12.55 9.39 5.29
C ALA A 85 -12.85 7.89 5.37
N VAL A 86 -11.85 7.03 5.15
CA VAL A 86 -11.99 5.57 5.29
C VAL A 86 -11.43 5.02 6.61
N GLN A 87 -11.08 5.89 7.55
CA GLN A 87 -10.52 5.54 8.87
C GLN A 87 -9.27 4.64 8.79
N ALA A 88 -8.42 4.91 7.81
CA ALA A 88 -7.19 4.16 7.57
C ALA A 88 -5.95 4.94 8.00
N SER A 89 -4.85 4.22 8.25
CA SER A 89 -3.58 4.84 8.62
C SER A 89 -2.91 5.50 7.41
N PHE A 90 -2.30 6.67 7.65
CA PHE A 90 -1.57 7.43 6.65
C PHE A 90 -0.13 7.68 7.08
N SER A 91 0.80 7.54 6.15
CA SER A 91 2.20 7.89 6.33
C SER A 91 2.71 8.68 5.13
N ARG A 92 3.48 9.74 5.41
CA ARG A 92 4.19 10.50 4.38
C ARG A 92 5.67 10.28 4.51
N LEU A 93 6.32 9.87 3.44
CA LEU A 93 7.74 9.65 3.36
C LEU A 93 8.36 10.55 2.30
N GLN A 94 9.26 11.45 2.71
CA GLN A 94 10.06 12.27 1.82
C GLN A 94 11.31 11.51 1.41
N PHE A 95 11.47 11.22 0.11
CA PHE A 95 12.64 10.51 -0.38
C PHE A 95 13.82 11.47 -0.59
N THR A 96 14.98 11.05 -0.10
CA THR A 96 16.26 11.78 -0.19
C THR A 96 17.37 10.83 -0.67
N PRO A 97 18.49 11.35 -1.21
CA PRO A 97 19.58 10.51 -1.72
C PRO A 97 20.32 9.70 -0.65
N ASP A 98 20.19 10.05 0.60
CA ASP A 98 20.82 9.41 1.77
C ASP A 98 19.89 8.42 2.50
N LEU A 99 18.64 8.26 2.05
CA LEU A 99 17.68 7.33 2.64
C LEU A 99 18.17 5.89 2.54
N LEU A 100 17.98 5.11 3.60
CA LEU A 100 18.28 3.68 3.64
C LEU A 100 17.00 2.84 3.54
N PRO A 101 17.06 1.59 3.06
CA PRO A 101 15.90 0.68 3.09
C PRO A 101 15.31 0.50 4.49
N SER A 102 16.15 0.47 5.53
CA SER A 102 15.71 0.40 6.94
C SER A 102 14.88 1.61 7.40
N ASP A 103 15.08 2.79 6.79
CA ASP A 103 14.27 3.97 7.10
C ASP A 103 12.85 3.84 6.55
N LEU A 104 12.68 3.04 5.50
CA LEU A 104 11.39 2.72 4.89
C LEU A 104 10.68 1.57 5.61
N VAL A 105 11.36 0.42 5.72
CA VAL A 105 10.74 -0.81 6.21
C VAL A 105 10.83 -0.98 7.71
N GLY A 106 11.81 -0.33 8.35
CA GLY A 106 12.10 -0.49 9.77
C GLY A 106 13.35 -1.33 10.01
N THR A 107 13.64 -1.57 11.28
CA THR A 107 14.85 -2.26 11.70
C THR A 107 14.62 -3.08 12.96
N GLU A 108 15.46 -4.07 13.18
CA GLU A 108 15.55 -4.79 14.41
C GLU A 108 16.40 -4.00 15.43
N VAL A 109 15.90 -3.85 16.64
CA VAL A 109 16.53 -3.11 17.73
C VAL A 109 16.79 -4.05 18.90
N TYR A 110 18.02 -4.07 19.39
CA TYR A 110 18.37 -4.81 20.60
C TYR A 110 18.01 -4.01 21.86
N ASP A 111 17.17 -4.59 22.71
CA ASP A 111 16.90 -4.07 24.03
C ASP A 111 17.92 -4.65 25.04
N ALA A 112 18.82 -3.81 25.51
CA ALA A 112 19.86 -4.21 26.45
C ALA A 112 19.34 -4.52 27.88
N ARG A 113 18.11 -4.12 28.21
CA ARG A 113 17.50 -4.39 29.52
C ARG A 113 16.85 -5.77 29.56
N GLU A 114 16.14 -6.06 28.48
CA GLU A 114 15.39 -7.32 28.32
C GLU A 114 16.24 -8.43 27.67
N HIS A 115 17.43 -8.08 27.13
CA HIS A 115 18.29 -8.97 26.33
C HIS A 115 17.56 -9.60 25.17
N THR A 116 16.63 -8.87 24.55
CA THR A 116 15.80 -9.32 23.43
C THR A 116 15.96 -8.40 22.23
N PHE A 117 15.69 -8.95 21.05
CA PHE A 117 15.53 -8.16 19.85
C PHE A 117 14.05 -7.87 19.62
N SER A 118 13.72 -6.67 19.18
CA SER A 118 12.38 -6.27 18.80
C SER A 118 12.39 -5.54 17.46
N VAL A 119 11.38 -5.77 16.65
CA VAL A 119 11.24 -5.06 15.37
C VAL A 119 10.59 -3.70 15.61
N ARG A 120 11.27 -2.65 15.18
CA ARG A 120 10.70 -1.32 15.06
C ARG A 120 10.25 -1.12 13.61
N GLN A 121 8.95 -1.15 13.40
CA GLN A 121 8.34 -0.95 12.08
C GLN A 121 8.64 0.44 11.53
N GLY A 122 8.89 0.50 10.22
CA GLY A 122 9.09 1.75 9.49
C GLY A 122 7.78 2.36 8.98
N PRO A 123 7.86 3.53 8.33
CA PRO A 123 6.70 4.27 7.83
C PRO A 123 5.89 3.55 6.75
N ILE A 124 6.41 2.48 6.16
CA ILE A 124 5.68 1.67 5.16
C ILE A 124 4.51 0.88 5.78
N PHE A 125 4.49 0.69 7.10
CA PHE A 125 3.41 0.00 7.79
C PHE A 125 2.19 0.90 8.02
N ALA A 126 1.68 1.45 6.93
CA ALA A 126 0.45 2.23 6.89
C ALA A 126 -0.39 1.80 5.69
N ASN A 127 -1.71 2.00 5.75
CA ASN A 127 -2.62 1.68 4.64
C ASN A 127 -2.36 2.58 3.42
N PHE A 128 -2.08 3.86 3.67
CA PHE A 128 -1.76 4.83 2.64
C PHE A 128 -0.36 5.41 2.89
N VAL A 129 0.53 5.21 1.94
CA VAL A 129 1.89 5.73 2.00
C VAL A 129 2.08 6.71 0.85
N LEU A 130 2.29 7.99 1.17
CA LEU A 130 2.67 8.99 0.20
C LEU A 130 4.19 9.04 0.06
N ALA A 131 4.70 8.47 -1.03
CA ALA A 131 6.11 8.50 -1.40
C ALA A 131 6.41 9.80 -2.18
N ASP A 132 6.90 10.83 -1.48
CA ASP A 132 7.17 12.14 -2.08
C ASP A 132 8.60 12.20 -2.64
N GLU A 133 8.76 12.72 -3.85
CA GLU A 133 10.04 12.82 -4.57
C GLU A 133 10.79 11.48 -4.74
N ILE A 134 10.07 10.41 -5.07
CA ILE A 134 10.61 9.03 -5.18
C ILE A 134 11.80 8.93 -6.16
N ASN A 135 11.88 9.79 -7.16
CA ASN A 135 12.98 9.86 -8.12
C ASN A 135 14.33 10.23 -7.47
N ARG A 136 14.33 10.79 -6.26
CA ARG A 136 15.54 11.11 -5.48
C ARG A 136 16.07 9.94 -4.65
N ALA A 137 15.27 8.88 -4.50
CA ALA A 137 15.65 7.73 -3.70
C ALA A 137 16.82 6.95 -4.31
N PRO A 138 17.74 6.41 -3.50
CA PRO A 138 18.71 5.44 -3.96
C PRO A 138 18.02 4.20 -4.56
N ALA A 139 18.66 3.53 -5.53
CA ALA A 139 18.10 2.37 -6.21
C ALA A 139 17.68 1.24 -5.24
N LYS A 140 18.43 1.04 -4.15
CA LYS A 140 18.12 0.03 -3.12
C LYS A 140 16.79 0.33 -2.39
N VAL A 141 16.52 1.60 -2.13
CA VAL A 141 15.27 2.03 -1.47
C VAL A 141 14.10 1.90 -2.43
N GLN A 142 14.30 2.28 -3.71
CA GLN A 142 13.27 2.07 -4.73
C GLN A 142 12.94 0.58 -4.90
N SER A 143 13.95 -0.30 -4.91
CA SER A 143 13.73 -1.76 -4.97
C SER A 143 12.96 -2.28 -3.76
N ALA A 144 13.28 -1.83 -2.55
CA ALA A 144 12.56 -2.23 -1.34
C ALA A 144 11.10 -1.76 -1.36
N LEU A 145 10.83 -0.55 -1.87
CA LEU A 145 9.47 -0.06 -2.03
C LEU A 145 8.70 -0.88 -3.08
N LEU A 146 9.30 -1.17 -4.23
CA LEU A 146 8.67 -1.98 -5.27
C LEU A 146 8.37 -3.40 -4.80
N GLU A 147 9.27 -4.02 -4.04
CA GLU A 147 9.04 -5.32 -3.41
C GLU A 147 7.83 -5.26 -2.46
N ALA A 148 7.79 -4.28 -1.58
CA ALA A 148 6.66 -4.08 -0.67
C ALA A 148 5.32 -3.88 -1.40
N MET A 149 5.32 -3.12 -2.50
CA MET A 149 4.13 -2.89 -3.31
C MET A 149 3.64 -4.16 -4.01
N GLN A 150 4.55 -5.02 -4.46
CA GLN A 150 4.21 -6.25 -5.18
C GLN A 150 3.80 -7.37 -4.24
N GLU A 151 4.58 -7.58 -3.18
CA GLU A 151 4.44 -8.75 -2.30
C GLU A 151 3.54 -8.49 -1.10
N ARG A 152 3.24 -7.20 -0.78
CA ARG A 152 2.47 -6.76 0.39
C ARG A 152 3.01 -7.28 1.73
N HIS A 153 4.30 -7.55 1.75
CA HIS A 153 5.06 -7.90 2.96
C HIS A 153 6.50 -7.40 2.83
N VAL A 154 7.19 -7.31 3.95
CA VAL A 154 8.61 -6.95 4.02
C VAL A 154 9.32 -7.86 5.00
N SER A 155 10.65 -8.05 4.83
CA SER A 155 11.48 -8.84 5.72
C SER A 155 12.36 -7.95 6.59
N ILE A 156 12.31 -8.13 7.91
CA ILE A 156 13.10 -7.37 8.89
C ILE A 156 13.69 -8.37 9.90
N GLY A 157 15.01 -8.34 10.11
CA GLY A 157 15.67 -9.25 11.06
C GLY A 157 15.48 -10.75 10.79
N GLY A 158 15.17 -11.11 9.53
CA GLY A 158 14.87 -12.49 9.13
C GLY A 158 13.41 -12.89 9.30
N GLU A 159 12.55 -12.01 9.82
CA GLU A 159 11.12 -12.23 9.94
C GLU A 159 10.36 -11.55 8.79
N THR A 160 9.37 -12.24 8.23
CA THR A 160 8.48 -11.69 7.21
C THR A 160 7.24 -11.10 7.86
N MET A 161 7.00 -9.81 7.63
CA MET A 161 5.89 -9.07 8.21
C MET A 161 4.94 -8.59 7.11
N LYS A 162 3.65 -8.89 7.27
CA LYS A 162 2.60 -8.39 6.37
C LYS A 162 2.40 -6.89 6.54
N LEU A 163 2.20 -6.20 5.43
CA LEU A 163 1.72 -4.81 5.42
C LEU A 163 0.21 -4.77 5.73
N PRO A 164 -0.32 -3.61 6.17
CA PRO A 164 -1.76 -3.43 6.37
C PRO A 164 -2.57 -3.75 5.11
N ASP A 165 -3.83 -4.08 5.27
CA ASP A 165 -4.78 -4.25 4.17
C ASP A 165 -5.94 -3.26 4.36
N PRO A 166 -6.25 -2.42 3.36
CA PRO A 166 -5.54 -2.20 2.08
C PRO A 166 -4.15 -1.58 2.23
N PHE A 167 -3.27 -1.81 1.22
CA PHE A 167 -1.95 -1.21 1.07
C PHE A 167 -1.71 -0.82 -0.38
#